data_fe2dc37ef62afab34f57a7ec8c803f12
#
_entry.id   fe2dc37ef62afab34f57a7ec8c803f12
#
_cell.length_a   1.000
_cell.length_b   1.000
_cell.length_c   1.000
_cell.angle_alpha   90.00
_cell.angle_beta   90.00
_cell.angle_gamma   90.00
#
_symmetry.space_group_name_H-M   'P 1'
#
loop_
_entity.id
_entity.type
_entity.pdbx_description
1 polymer ?
#
loop_
_entity_poly.entity_id
_entity_poly.type
_entity_poly.pdbx_seq_one_letter_code
_entity_poly.pdbx_strand_id
1 'polypeptide(L)'
;MKRSKLNPVSKKRMTLNRDRRQFVSEVLKFRLMCEARIRGCTMTPTDVHEILTRGRGGSIIEPENVLALCRSCHHFITIEPAWAKQNGFIVSWSVTLEADLAAAKRARNAFVYGATAPEDDFDIGVEWDDSIDWPEDDE
;
A
#
# COMPACT_ATOMS: atom_id res chain seq x y z
N MET A 1 -18.47 -26.95 28.73
CA MET A 1 -17.17 -26.31 28.37
C MET A 1 -17.23 -24.83 28.74
N LYS A 2 -16.39 -24.37 29.64
CA LYS A 2 -16.25 -22.93 29.94
C LYS A 2 -15.52 -22.27 28.77
N ARG A 3 -16.21 -21.36 28.06
CA ARG A 3 -15.55 -20.53 27.02
C ARG A 3 -14.51 -19.65 27.71
N SER A 4 -13.23 -19.80 27.33
CA SER A 4 -12.19 -18.88 27.76
C SER A 4 -12.54 -17.46 27.32
N LYS A 5 -12.48 -16.50 28.25
CA LYS A 5 -12.65 -15.09 27.90
C LYS A 5 -11.51 -14.70 26.97
N LEU A 6 -11.86 -14.18 25.78
CA LEU A 6 -10.86 -13.61 24.87
C LEU A 6 -10.16 -12.45 25.60
N ASN A 7 -8.83 -12.46 25.57
CA ASN A 7 -8.05 -11.36 26.15
C ASN A 7 -8.46 -10.03 25.48
N PRO A 8 -8.71 -8.99 26.27
CA PRO A 8 -9.03 -7.69 25.69
C PRO A 8 -7.85 -7.18 24.85
N VAL A 9 -8.16 -6.51 23.75
CA VAL A 9 -7.15 -5.91 22.88
C VAL A 9 -6.37 -4.85 23.66
N SER A 10 -5.03 -4.91 23.64
CA SER A 10 -4.20 -3.94 24.35
C SER A 10 -4.41 -2.51 23.81
N LYS A 11 -4.22 -1.50 24.68
CA LYS A 11 -4.32 -0.08 24.28
C LYS A 11 -3.41 0.25 23.09
N LYS A 12 -2.18 -0.26 23.09
CA LYS A 12 -1.22 -0.11 21.97
C LYS A 12 -1.79 -0.64 20.66
N ARG A 13 -2.41 -1.82 20.68
CA ARG A 13 -3.03 -2.42 19.48
C ARG A 13 -4.27 -1.63 19.01
N MET A 14 -5.03 -1.08 19.94
CA MET A 14 -6.17 -0.21 19.60
C MET A 14 -5.72 1.06 18.89
N THR A 15 -4.65 1.71 19.37
CA THR A 15 -4.06 2.88 18.73
C THR A 15 -3.57 2.54 17.31
N LEU A 16 -2.78 1.48 17.17
CA LEU A 16 -2.30 1.02 15.85
C LEU A 16 -3.45 0.71 14.88
N ASN A 17 -4.52 0.11 15.35
CA ASN A 17 -5.68 -0.19 14.51
C ASN A 17 -6.44 1.07 14.08
N ARG A 18 -6.46 2.10 14.94
CA ARG A 18 -7.04 3.41 14.61
C ARG A 18 -6.21 4.10 13.53
N ASP A 19 -4.90 4.18 13.73
CA ASP A 19 -3.97 4.82 12.82
C ASP A 19 -3.98 4.12 11.44
N ARG A 20 -4.05 2.79 11.44
CA ARG A 20 -4.22 2.02 10.20
C ARG A 20 -5.53 2.35 9.48
N ARG A 21 -6.65 2.44 10.19
CA ARG A 21 -7.94 2.78 9.57
C ARG A 21 -7.93 4.16 8.94
N GLN A 22 -7.33 5.14 9.62
CA GLN A 22 -7.16 6.48 9.08
C GLN A 22 -6.28 6.44 7.83
N PHE A 23 -5.12 5.80 7.90
CA PHE A 23 -4.20 5.65 6.78
C PHE A 23 -4.86 4.97 5.57
N VAL A 24 -5.59 3.87 5.76
CA VAL A 24 -6.34 3.19 4.68
C VAL A 24 -7.36 4.13 4.04
N SER A 25 -8.09 4.89 4.85
CA SER A 25 -9.06 5.87 4.35
C SER A 25 -8.39 6.95 3.49
N GLU A 26 -7.23 7.46 3.91
CA GLU A 26 -6.45 8.44 3.17
C GLU A 26 -5.91 7.86 1.86
N VAL A 27 -5.31 6.67 1.89
CA VAL A 27 -4.81 5.99 0.67
C VAL A 27 -5.92 5.84 -0.36
N LEU A 28 -7.09 5.33 0.04
CA LEU A 28 -8.22 5.13 -0.86
C LEU A 28 -8.88 6.46 -1.33
N LYS A 29 -8.71 7.54 -0.58
CA LYS A 29 -9.17 8.87 -0.97
C LYS A 29 -8.31 9.49 -2.08
N PHE A 30 -7.00 9.26 -2.06
CA PHE A 30 -6.06 9.86 -3.00
C PHE A 30 -5.70 8.95 -4.17
N ARG A 31 -5.68 7.63 -3.98
CA ARG A 31 -5.41 6.66 -5.04
C ARG A 31 -6.72 6.14 -5.61
N LEU A 32 -7.19 6.81 -6.67
CA LEU A 32 -8.54 6.61 -7.22
C LEU A 32 -8.66 5.42 -8.18
N MET A 33 -7.53 4.81 -8.55
CA MET A 33 -7.52 3.69 -9.50
C MET A 33 -6.75 2.50 -8.93
N CYS A 34 -7.22 1.30 -9.26
CA CYS A 34 -6.54 0.07 -8.90
C CYS A 34 -5.14 0.03 -9.53
N GLU A 35 -4.11 -0.16 -8.70
CA GLU A 35 -2.71 -0.10 -9.13
C GLU A 35 -2.23 -1.41 -9.78
N ALA A 36 -3.00 -2.51 -9.70
CA ALA A 36 -2.61 -3.79 -10.29
C ALA A 36 -3.12 -4.00 -11.72
N ARG A 37 -4.32 -3.57 -12.02
CA ARG A 37 -4.97 -3.71 -13.34
C ARG A 37 -4.86 -5.11 -13.96
N ILE A 38 -4.97 -6.14 -13.13
CA ILE A 38 -4.97 -7.54 -13.57
C ILE A 38 -6.25 -7.83 -14.35
N ARG A 39 -6.24 -8.84 -15.19
CA ARG A 39 -7.44 -9.25 -15.94
C ARG A 39 -8.63 -9.46 -15.00
N GLY A 40 -9.77 -8.85 -15.29
CA GLY A 40 -10.95 -8.83 -14.42
C GLY A 40 -10.94 -7.68 -13.38
N CYS A 41 -10.00 -6.73 -13.51
CA CYS A 41 -9.93 -5.54 -12.66
C CYS A 41 -11.19 -4.68 -12.80
N THR A 42 -11.77 -4.28 -11.66
CA THR A 42 -12.92 -3.37 -11.60
C THR A 42 -12.53 -1.89 -11.61
N MET A 43 -11.23 -1.59 -11.70
CA MET A 43 -10.61 -0.27 -11.72
C MET A 43 -10.73 0.53 -10.42
N THR A 44 -11.82 0.41 -9.65
CA THR A 44 -12.04 1.15 -8.41
C THR A 44 -11.41 0.40 -7.22
N PRO A 45 -10.42 0.99 -6.53
CA PRO A 45 -9.79 0.36 -5.37
C PRO A 45 -10.75 0.36 -4.17
N THR A 46 -10.76 -0.75 -3.46
CA THR A 46 -11.55 -0.95 -2.24
C THR A 46 -10.69 -1.44 -1.08
N ASP A 47 -9.51 -1.96 -1.39
CA ASP A 47 -8.61 -2.59 -0.43
C ASP A 47 -7.22 -1.94 -0.49
N VAL A 48 -6.52 -1.98 0.64
CA VAL A 48 -5.11 -1.63 0.71
C VAL A 48 -4.29 -2.90 0.96
N HIS A 49 -3.36 -3.18 0.06
CA HIS A 49 -2.50 -4.36 0.08
C HIS A 49 -1.09 -3.98 0.53
N GLU A 50 -0.50 -4.74 1.44
CA GLU A 50 0.88 -4.56 1.90
C GLU A 50 1.83 -5.37 1.01
N ILE A 51 2.80 -4.70 0.39
CA ILE A 51 3.82 -5.34 -0.47
C ILE A 51 4.72 -6.24 0.36
N LEU A 52 5.26 -5.72 1.46
CA LEU A 52 5.91 -6.49 2.53
C LEU A 52 4.99 -6.49 3.74
N THR A 53 4.53 -7.66 4.14
CA THR A 53 3.60 -7.80 5.24
C THR A 53 4.25 -7.46 6.60
N ARG A 54 3.45 -6.98 7.54
CA ARG A 54 3.90 -6.66 8.90
C ARG A 54 4.61 -7.84 9.59
N GLY A 55 4.14 -9.06 9.39
CA GLY A 55 4.77 -10.26 9.93
C GLY A 55 6.18 -10.52 9.41
N ARG A 56 6.57 -9.84 8.33
CA ARG A 56 7.88 -9.91 7.68
C ARG A 56 8.68 -8.60 7.80
N GLY A 57 8.26 -7.69 8.68
CA GLY A 57 8.94 -6.43 8.94
C GLY A 57 8.42 -5.23 8.15
N GLY A 58 7.36 -5.40 7.36
CA GLY A 58 6.73 -4.28 6.64
C GLY A 58 5.91 -3.37 7.56
N SER A 59 5.82 -2.10 7.19
CA SER A 59 4.95 -1.14 7.86
C SER A 59 3.58 -1.09 7.19
N ILE A 60 2.53 -1.07 8.00
CA ILE A 60 1.14 -0.98 7.53
C ILE A 60 0.68 0.46 7.27
N ILE A 61 1.51 1.43 7.62
CA ILE A 61 1.25 2.87 7.49
C ILE A 61 2.32 3.57 6.62
N GLU A 62 3.15 2.79 5.93
CA GLU A 62 4.15 3.33 5.01
C GLU A 62 3.57 3.39 3.59
N PRO A 63 3.43 4.60 2.99
CA PRO A 63 2.85 4.76 1.66
C PRO A 63 3.54 3.95 0.56
N GLU A 64 4.87 3.80 0.65
CA GLU A 64 5.67 3.05 -0.32
C GLU A 64 5.47 1.54 -0.23
N ASN A 65 4.98 1.05 0.91
CA ASN A 65 4.75 -0.37 1.17
C ASN A 65 3.32 -0.83 0.89
N VAL A 66 2.46 0.05 0.38
CA VAL A 66 1.05 -0.28 0.17
C VAL A 66 0.58 0.03 -1.26
N LEU A 67 -0.40 -0.74 -1.71
CA LEU A 67 -1.08 -0.58 -2.99
C LEU A 67 -2.59 -0.46 -2.77
N ALA A 68 -3.22 0.45 -3.51
CA ALA A 68 -4.68 0.54 -3.58
C ALA A 68 -5.18 -0.44 -4.66
N LEU A 69 -5.91 -1.45 -4.27
CA LEU A 69 -6.37 -2.53 -5.15
C LEU A 69 -7.88 -2.68 -5.10
N CYS A 70 -8.47 -3.07 -6.23
CA CYS A 70 -9.84 -3.56 -6.22
C CYS A 70 -9.88 -4.99 -5.60
N ARG A 71 -11.03 -5.40 -5.12
CA ARG A 71 -11.24 -6.71 -4.48
C ARG A 71 -10.77 -7.87 -5.37
N SER A 72 -11.07 -7.81 -6.65
CA SER A 72 -10.70 -8.85 -7.61
C SER A 72 -9.18 -9.01 -7.75
N CYS A 73 -8.45 -7.88 -7.93
CA CYS A 73 -6.99 -7.89 -8.03
C CYS A 73 -6.34 -8.32 -6.71
N HIS A 74 -6.84 -7.83 -5.57
CA HIS A 74 -6.35 -8.22 -4.25
C HIS A 74 -6.51 -9.72 -4.01
N HIS A 75 -7.67 -10.29 -4.37
CA HIS A 75 -7.91 -11.72 -4.27
C HIS A 75 -6.92 -12.52 -5.14
N PHE A 76 -6.73 -12.12 -6.39
CA PHE A 76 -5.80 -12.80 -7.30
C PHE A 76 -4.37 -12.80 -6.77
N ILE A 77 -3.87 -11.66 -6.29
CA ILE A 77 -2.54 -11.53 -5.68
C ILE A 77 -2.39 -12.47 -4.47
N THR A 78 -3.45 -12.65 -3.70
CA THR A 78 -3.45 -13.50 -2.51
C THR A 78 -3.39 -14.98 -2.85
N ILE A 79 -4.10 -15.43 -3.89
CA ILE A 79 -4.15 -16.84 -4.29
C ILE A 79 -2.99 -17.26 -5.19
N GLU A 80 -2.32 -16.31 -5.85
CA GLU A 80 -1.20 -16.55 -6.77
C GLU A 80 0.09 -15.85 -6.28
N PRO A 81 0.62 -16.24 -5.10
CA PRO A 81 1.74 -15.54 -4.47
C PRO A 81 3.05 -15.63 -5.27
N ALA A 82 3.29 -16.71 -6.00
CA ALA A 82 4.48 -16.86 -6.86
C ALA A 82 4.46 -15.83 -8.00
N TRP A 83 3.31 -15.73 -8.68
CA TRP A 83 3.08 -14.73 -9.71
C TRP A 83 3.17 -13.30 -9.15
N ALA A 84 2.55 -13.06 -8.01
CA ALA A 84 2.56 -11.75 -7.35
C ALA A 84 3.97 -11.31 -6.97
N LYS A 85 4.80 -12.23 -6.50
CA LYS A 85 6.22 -11.96 -6.20
C LYS A 85 7.02 -11.63 -7.47
N GLN A 86 6.84 -12.41 -8.53
CA GLN A 86 7.53 -12.19 -9.82
C GLN A 86 7.20 -10.82 -10.42
N ASN A 87 5.96 -10.35 -10.26
CA ASN A 87 5.47 -9.09 -10.80
C ASN A 87 5.51 -7.93 -9.79
N GLY A 88 6.18 -8.09 -8.66
CA GLY A 88 6.45 -7.01 -7.71
C GLY A 88 5.26 -6.58 -6.84
N PHE A 89 4.21 -7.40 -6.72
CA PHE A 89 3.08 -7.13 -5.82
C PHE A 89 3.32 -7.63 -4.39
N ILE A 90 4.27 -8.53 -4.21
CA ILE A 90 4.69 -9.07 -2.91
C ILE A 90 6.22 -9.10 -2.86
N VAL A 91 6.78 -8.72 -1.71
CA VAL A 91 8.17 -8.95 -1.31
C VAL A 91 8.17 -9.94 -0.16
N SER A 92 8.92 -11.03 -0.29
CA SER A 92 8.88 -12.12 0.69
C SER A 92 9.64 -11.82 1.97
N TRP A 93 10.79 -11.18 1.85
CA TRP A 93 11.69 -10.79 2.93
C TRP A 93 12.74 -9.81 2.37
N SER A 94 13.17 -8.86 3.18
CA SER A 94 14.10 -7.84 2.72
C SER A 94 15.19 -7.58 3.75
N VAL A 95 16.43 -7.53 3.28
CA VAL A 95 17.57 -7.01 4.02
C VAL A 95 17.72 -5.51 3.78
N THR A 96 17.35 -5.05 2.59
CA THR A 96 17.38 -3.65 2.15
C THR A 96 16.02 -3.27 1.60
N LEU A 97 15.07 -3.01 2.51
CA LEU A 97 13.66 -2.78 2.18
C LEU A 97 13.46 -1.74 1.07
N GLU A 98 14.18 -0.65 1.11
CA GLU A 98 14.06 0.43 0.12
C GLU A 98 14.42 -0.04 -1.29
N ALA A 99 15.53 -0.76 -1.45
CA ALA A 99 15.96 -1.30 -2.74
C ALA A 99 14.99 -2.36 -3.27
N ASP A 100 14.45 -3.21 -2.38
CA ASP A 100 13.50 -4.25 -2.76
C ASP A 100 12.13 -3.67 -3.13
N LEU A 101 11.67 -2.62 -2.46
CA LEU A 101 10.44 -1.90 -2.82
C LEU A 101 10.62 -1.17 -4.17
N ALA A 102 11.78 -0.58 -4.43
CA ALA A 102 12.09 0.04 -5.73
C ALA A 102 12.12 -0.99 -6.87
N ALA A 103 12.74 -2.15 -6.64
CA ALA A 103 12.73 -3.25 -7.62
C ALA A 103 11.32 -3.79 -7.86
N ALA A 104 10.52 -3.96 -6.82
CA ALA A 104 9.13 -4.37 -6.91
C ALA A 104 8.28 -3.33 -7.69
N LYS A 105 8.51 -2.04 -7.47
CA LYS A 105 7.84 -0.96 -8.21
C LYS A 105 8.17 -1.02 -9.70
N ARG A 106 9.44 -1.20 -10.08
CA ARG A 106 9.83 -1.39 -11.49
C ARG A 106 9.14 -2.59 -12.13
N ALA A 107 9.10 -3.72 -11.45
CA ALA A 107 8.41 -4.92 -11.94
C ALA A 107 6.91 -4.69 -12.15
N ARG A 108 6.22 -4.03 -11.21
CA ARG A 108 4.80 -3.66 -11.35
C ARG A 108 4.58 -2.70 -12.51
N ASN A 109 5.41 -1.69 -12.65
CA ASN A 109 5.29 -0.73 -13.74
C ASN A 109 5.46 -1.43 -15.10
N ALA A 110 6.42 -2.33 -15.24
CA ALA A 110 6.59 -3.13 -16.44
C ALA A 110 5.36 -4.02 -16.73
N PHE A 111 4.73 -4.57 -15.71
CA PHE A 111 3.50 -5.35 -15.86
C PHE A 111 2.30 -4.48 -16.26
N VAL A 112 2.08 -3.35 -15.58
CA VAL A 112 0.90 -2.49 -15.76
C VAL A 112 0.96 -1.66 -17.04
N TYR A 113 2.14 -1.17 -17.39
CA TYR A 113 2.34 -0.21 -18.49
C TYR A 113 3.13 -0.77 -19.67
N GLY A 114 3.62 -2.02 -19.56
CA GLY A 114 4.53 -2.63 -20.54
C GLY A 114 5.97 -2.16 -20.40
N ALA A 115 6.85 -2.64 -21.28
CA ALA A 115 8.29 -2.35 -21.25
C ALA A 115 8.66 -0.86 -21.51
N THR A 116 7.68 -0.05 -21.86
CA THR A 116 7.81 1.41 -22.09
C THR A 116 7.28 2.23 -20.91
N ALA A 117 7.21 1.65 -19.70
CA ALA A 117 6.92 2.43 -18.52
C ALA A 117 7.90 3.62 -18.45
N PRO A 118 7.42 4.84 -18.24
CA PRO A 118 8.33 5.98 -18.06
C PRO A 118 9.29 5.64 -16.92
N GLU A 119 10.59 5.72 -17.18
CA GLU A 119 11.58 5.73 -16.13
C GLU A 119 11.18 6.87 -15.18
N ASP A 120 11.31 6.67 -13.89
CA ASP A 120 10.74 7.47 -12.79
C ASP A 120 11.18 8.94 -12.73
N ASP A 121 11.37 9.60 -13.86
CA ASP A 121 11.72 11.03 -14.02
C ASP A 121 10.51 11.94 -14.28
N PHE A 122 9.31 11.53 -13.86
CA PHE A 122 8.25 12.50 -13.71
C PHE A 122 8.39 13.15 -12.32
N ASP A 123 9.47 13.88 -12.15
CA ASP A 123 9.55 14.96 -11.19
C ASP A 123 8.49 15.99 -11.61
N ILE A 124 7.28 15.81 -11.10
CA ILE A 124 6.34 16.91 -11.02
C ILE A 124 6.99 17.82 -10.00
N GLY A 125 7.79 18.78 -10.49
CA GLY A 125 8.26 19.90 -9.69
C GLY A 125 7.06 20.68 -9.16
N VAL A 126 6.39 20.11 -8.17
CA VAL A 126 5.51 20.86 -7.29
C VAL A 126 6.46 21.64 -6.41
N GLU A 127 6.85 22.83 -6.87
CA GLU A 127 7.39 23.83 -5.97
C GLU A 127 6.30 24.07 -4.94
N TRP A 128 6.53 23.55 -3.74
CA TRP A 128 5.70 23.89 -2.59
C TRP A 128 5.92 25.38 -2.33
N ASP A 129 4.90 26.17 -2.61
CA ASP A 129 4.88 27.57 -2.27
C ASP A 129 4.76 27.65 -0.75
N ASP A 130 5.90 27.88 -0.07
CA ASP A 130 5.98 28.07 1.38
C ASP A 130 5.27 29.35 1.84
N SER A 131 4.58 30.07 0.95
CA SER A 131 3.83 31.29 1.27
C SER A 131 2.38 31.05 1.69
N ILE A 132 1.93 29.77 1.79
CA ILE A 132 0.61 29.48 2.34
C ILE A 132 0.65 29.61 3.84
N ASP A 133 0.20 30.78 4.31
CA ASP A 133 -0.01 31.09 5.72
C ASP A 133 -1.20 30.29 6.23
N TRP A 134 -0.95 29.24 7.02
CA TRP A 134 -2.00 28.48 7.66
C TRP A 134 -2.59 29.30 8.81
N PRO A 135 -3.91 29.44 8.90
CA PRO A 135 -4.52 30.09 10.06
C PRO A 135 -4.15 29.32 11.32
N GLU A 136 -3.51 30.00 12.28
CA GLU A 136 -3.30 29.46 13.61
C GLU A 136 -4.67 29.22 14.24
N ASP A 137 -4.90 27.97 14.70
CA ASP A 137 -6.11 27.62 15.44
C ASP A 137 -6.13 28.44 16.75
N ASP A 138 -7.02 29.40 16.82
CA ASP A 138 -7.33 30.09 18.08
C ASP A 138 -7.96 29.12 19.08
N GLU A 139 -7.35 28.97 20.24
CA GLU A 139 -7.85 28.20 21.40
C GLU A 139 -9.23 28.67 21.89
#